data_46f35e7189d523ae33c48bc4a4b17d2c
#
_entry.id   46f35e7189d523ae33c48bc4a4b17d2c
#
_cell.length_a   1.000
_cell.length_b   1.000
_cell.length_c   1.000
_cell.angle_alpha   90.00
_cell.angle_beta   90.00
_cell.angle_gamma   90.00
#
_symmetry.space_group_name_H-M   'P 1'
#
loop_
_entity.id
_entity.type
_entity.pdbx_description
1 polymer ?
#
loop_
_entity_poly.entity_id
_entity_poly.type
_entity_poly.pdbx_seq_one_letter_code
_entity_poly.pdbx_strand_id
1 'polypeptide(L)'
;ISARFYSPEVSTFMDEAADLAEMLCAMIGYSFVRRPISWPARMQYIEGEQNYLLEAAHNPSGMRRVISEIAALLPERWSLLLGTSPQQEMDEFLAPIFALIEKYPPLEIITTEPQNGRYPGVVEPIKGIQHIENPEIAIQSFTEQNDLIVVTGSLYLCGNILSYLGLNADIL
;
A
#
# COMPACT_ATOMS: atom_id res chain seq x y z
N ILE A 1 -1.96 -19.22 2.80
CA ILE A 1 -1.53 -17.81 2.56
C ILE A 1 -0.24 -17.59 3.34
N SER A 2 0.78 -17.10 2.69
CA SER A 2 2.07 -16.74 3.28
C SER A 2 2.29 -15.24 3.13
N ALA A 3 2.55 -14.54 4.22
CA ALA A 3 2.88 -13.13 4.18
C ALA A 3 4.39 -12.94 4.39
N ARG A 4 5.01 -12.14 3.54
CA ARG A 4 6.41 -11.72 3.72
C ARG A 4 6.54 -10.23 3.48
N PHE A 5 7.55 -9.66 4.09
CA PHE A 5 7.92 -8.27 3.86
C PHE A 5 9.02 -8.24 2.81
N TYR A 6 8.81 -7.45 1.79
CA TYR A 6 9.78 -7.31 0.74
C TYR A 6 10.90 -6.39 1.20
N SER A 7 12.13 -6.88 1.07
CA SER A 7 13.34 -6.08 1.26
C SER A 7 14.07 -6.06 -0.07
N PRO A 8 13.88 -5.05 -0.92
CA PRO A 8 14.61 -4.94 -2.17
C PRO A 8 16.11 -4.74 -1.91
N GLU A 9 16.93 -5.03 -2.91
CA GLU A 9 18.37 -4.74 -2.86
C GLU A 9 18.68 -3.22 -2.77
N VAL A 10 17.67 -2.38 -3.04
CA VAL A 10 17.74 -0.92 -2.94
C VAL A 10 17.21 -0.48 -1.58
N SER A 11 17.85 0.53 -0.99
CA SER A 11 17.42 1.13 0.28
C SER A 11 15.94 1.51 0.25
N THR A 12 15.18 0.94 1.19
CA THR A 12 13.77 1.21 1.36
C THR A 12 13.55 2.44 2.26
N PHE A 13 12.32 2.97 2.29
CA PHE A 13 11.99 4.01 3.27
C PHE A 13 12.15 3.52 4.72
N MET A 14 12.04 2.21 4.96
CA MET A 14 12.29 1.60 6.29
C MET A 14 13.78 1.61 6.64
N ASP A 15 14.66 1.41 5.66
CA ASP A 15 16.10 1.52 5.86
C ASP A 15 16.50 2.96 6.16
N GLU A 16 15.96 3.93 5.44
CA GLU A 16 16.17 5.36 5.69
C GLU A 16 15.70 5.77 7.10
N ALA A 17 14.55 5.24 7.55
CA ALA A 17 14.04 5.48 8.90
C ALA A 17 14.97 4.86 9.96
N ALA A 18 15.53 3.68 9.70
CA ALA A 18 16.50 3.03 10.59
C ALA A 18 17.83 3.79 10.63
N ASP A 19 18.33 4.30 9.51
CA ASP A 19 19.53 5.13 9.45
C ASP A 19 19.36 6.43 10.24
N LEU A 20 18.19 7.07 10.10
CA LEU A 20 17.87 8.26 10.90
C LEU A 20 17.81 7.95 12.40
N ALA A 21 17.19 6.84 12.79
CA ALA A 21 17.13 6.41 14.19
C ALA A 21 18.52 6.13 14.76
N GLU A 22 19.40 5.46 14.00
CA GLU A 22 20.79 5.21 14.37
C GLU A 22 21.57 6.52 14.59
N MET A 23 21.45 7.46 13.66
CA MET A 23 22.07 8.77 13.77
C MET A 23 21.59 9.54 15.01
N LEU A 24 20.28 9.56 15.26
CA LEU A 24 19.70 10.22 16.43
C LEU A 24 20.18 9.58 17.75
N CYS A 25 20.21 8.26 17.82
CA CYS A 25 20.73 7.54 18.99
C CYS A 25 22.21 7.91 19.24
N ALA A 26 23.04 7.92 18.21
CA ALA A 26 24.43 8.31 18.31
C ALA A 26 24.61 9.76 18.84
N MET A 27 23.78 10.70 18.38
CA MET A 27 23.80 12.10 18.82
C MET A 27 23.52 12.27 20.32
N ILE A 28 22.70 11.39 20.91
CA ILE A 28 22.34 11.44 22.34
C ILE A 28 23.10 10.41 23.19
N GLY A 29 24.11 9.76 22.61
CA GLY A 29 25.01 8.85 23.32
C GLY A 29 24.44 7.45 23.58
N TYR A 30 23.42 7.03 22.82
CA TYR A 30 22.87 5.68 22.90
C TYR A 30 23.41 4.79 21.75
N SER A 31 23.57 3.51 22.04
CA SER A 31 23.83 2.51 21.00
C SER A 31 22.51 2.11 20.33
N PHE A 32 22.51 2.05 18.99
CA PHE A 32 21.38 1.55 18.19
C PHE A 32 21.71 0.14 17.71
N VAL A 33 20.74 -0.76 17.87
CA VAL A 33 20.84 -2.12 17.31
C VAL A 33 19.79 -2.25 16.23
N ARG A 34 20.23 -2.25 14.96
CA ARG A 34 19.34 -2.46 13.82
C ARG A 34 18.77 -3.88 13.87
N ARG A 35 17.47 -3.99 13.88
CA ARG A 35 16.74 -5.26 13.77
C ARG A 35 15.77 -5.16 12.60
N PRO A 36 15.56 -6.24 11.86
CA PRO A 36 14.46 -6.28 10.88
C PRO A 36 13.13 -5.97 11.58
N ILE A 37 12.45 -4.94 11.13
CA ILE A 37 11.11 -4.59 11.59
C ILE A 37 10.17 -4.88 10.45
N SER A 38 9.26 -5.82 10.67
CA SER A 38 8.13 -6.05 9.78
C SER A 38 6.93 -5.27 10.32
N TRP A 39 6.39 -4.39 9.50
CA TRP A 39 5.24 -3.58 9.86
C TRP A 39 4.08 -3.90 8.90
N PRO A 40 2.87 -4.26 9.41
CA PRO A 40 1.72 -4.54 8.56
C PRO A 40 1.45 -3.41 7.57
N ALA A 41 1.13 -3.78 6.34
CA ALA A 41 0.84 -2.85 5.26
C ALA A 41 1.98 -1.86 4.93
N ARG A 42 3.24 -2.24 5.15
CA ARG A 42 4.42 -1.51 4.66
C ARG A 42 5.19 -2.40 3.70
N MET A 43 4.94 -2.21 2.40
CA MET A 43 5.47 -3.06 1.33
C MET A 43 5.28 -4.56 1.65
N GLN A 44 4.12 -4.89 2.25
CA GLN A 44 3.79 -6.23 2.67
C GLN A 44 3.30 -7.04 1.47
N TYR A 45 4.09 -8.03 1.08
CA TYR A 45 3.74 -8.97 0.01
C TYR A 45 3.06 -10.20 0.61
N ILE A 46 1.90 -10.56 0.09
CA ILE A 46 1.10 -11.71 0.53
C ILE A 46 0.97 -12.66 -0.65
N GLU A 47 1.47 -13.88 -0.48
CA GLU A 47 1.40 -14.94 -1.47
C GLU A 47 0.21 -15.86 -1.19
N GLY A 48 -0.52 -16.23 -2.23
CA GLY A 48 -1.67 -17.13 -2.16
C GLY A 48 -2.16 -17.52 -3.54
N GLU A 49 -3.41 -17.92 -3.66
CA GLU A 49 -4.05 -18.12 -4.96
C GLU A 49 -4.06 -16.84 -5.78
N GLN A 50 -4.21 -15.72 -5.11
CA GLN A 50 -3.98 -14.37 -5.61
C GLN A 50 -2.89 -13.71 -4.76
N ASN A 51 -1.93 -13.04 -5.40
CA ASN A 51 -0.90 -12.28 -4.68
C ASN A 51 -1.33 -10.83 -4.46
N TYR A 52 -0.94 -10.27 -3.31
CA TYR A 52 -1.24 -8.89 -2.94
C TYR A 52 0.03 -8.16 -2.49
N LEU A 53 0.12 -6.88 -2.84
CA LEU A 53 1.09 -5.95 -2.26
C LEU A 53 0.33 -4.85 -1.52
N LEU A 54 0.46 -4.81 -0.20
CA LEU A 54 -0.18 -3.82 0.66
C LEU A 54 0.81 -2.72 1.03
N GLU A 55 0.47 -1.47 0.70
CA GLU A 55 1.24 -0.29 1.09
C GLU A 55 0.31 0.83 1.56
N ALA A 56 0.45 1.20 2.83
CA ALA A 56 -0.45 2.10 3.53
C ALA A 56 -0.05 3.59 3.44
N ALA A 57 0.66 4.01 2.40
CA ALA A 57 0.89 5.43 2.15
C ALA A 57 -0.45 6.15 1.98
N HIS A 58 -0.66 7.20 2.78
CA HIS A 58 -1.95 7.88 2.92
C HIS A 58 -1.83 9.42 2.90
N ASN A 59 -0.71 9.95 2.45
CA ASN A 59 -0.46 11.37 2.25
C ASN A 59 0.47 11.57 1.05
N PRO A 60 0.56 12.81 0.49
CA PRO A 60 1.34 13.07 -0.72
C PRO A 60 2.82 12.73 -0.59
N SER A 61 3.46 13.05 0.52
CA SER A 61 4.89 12.77 0.72
C SER A 61 5.18 11.29 0.85
N GLY A 62 4.34 10.55 1.58
CA GLY A 62 4.44 9.10 1.70
C GLY A 62 4.26 8.43 0.34
N MET A 63 3.24 8.81 -0.43
CA MET A 63 3.00 8.23 -1.75
C MET A 63 4.16 8.51 -2.71
N ARG A 64 4.67 9.74 -2.77
CA ARG A 64 5.87 10.07 -3.58
C ARG A 64 7.07 9.21 -3.21
N ARG A 65 7.23 8.90 -1.91
CA ARG A 65 8.37 8.11 -1.44
C ARG A 65 8.27 6.63 -1.82
N VAL A 66 7.09 6.01 -1.69
CA VAL A 66 6.93 4.56 -1.90
C VAL A 66 6.65 4.16 -3.35
N ILE A 67 6.23 5.08 -4.20
CA ILE A 67 5.78 4.77 -5.57
C ILE A 67 6.85 4.07 -6.41
N SER A 68 8.12 4.42 -6.22
CA SER A 68 9.24 3.77 -6.92
C SER A 68 9.50 2.36 -6.42
N GLU A 69 9.25 2.10 -5.13
CA GLU A 69 9.36 0.77 -4.54
C GLU A 69 8.23 -0.14 -5.05
N ILE A 70 7.00 0.40 -5.13
CA ILE A 70 5.86 -0.30 -5.75
C ILE A 70 6.21 -0.64 -7.21
N ALA A 71 6.67 0.34 -7.99
CA ALA A 71 7.01 0.16 -9.40
C ALA A 71 8.04 -0.95 -9.64
N ALA A 72 9.01 -1.10 -8.74
CA ALA A 72 10.05 -2.13 -8.84
C ALA A 72 9.51 -3.56 -8.64
N LEU A 73 8.32 -3.71 -8.08
CA LEU A 73 7.68 -4.99 -7.78
C LEU A 73 6.57 -5.37 -8.76
N LEU A 74 6.18 -4.46 -9.66
CA LEU A 74 5.06 -4.71 -10.57
C LEU A 74 5.42 -5.79 -11.60
N PRO A 75 4.64 -6.88 -11.68
CA PRO A 75 4.70 -7.79 -12.81
C PRO A 75 3.99 -7.16 -14.03
N GLU A 76 4.02 -7.85 -15.16
CA GLU A 76 3.30 -7.42 -16.38
C GLU A 76 1.78 -7.37 -16.16
N ARG A 77 1.25 -8.32 -15.38
CA ARG A 77 -0.19 -8.47 -15.12
C ARG A 77 -0.53 -8.07 -13.68
N TRP A 78 -0.82 -6.84 -13.48
CA TRP A 78 -1.20 -6.33 -12.16
C TRP A 78 -2.47 -5.47 -12.21
N SER A 79 -3.10 -5.31 -11.06
CA SER A 79 -4.27 -4.44 -10.87
C SER A 79 -4.13 -3.60 -9.61
N LEU A 80 -4.93 -2.54 -9.52
CA LEU A 80 -4.88 -1.58 -8.43
C LEU A 80 -6.22 -1.49 -7.70
N LEU A 81 -6.18 -1.71 -6.37
CA LEU A 81 -7.24 -1.31 -5.45
C LEU A 81 -6.79 -0.05 -4.70
N LEU A 82 -7.47 1.05 -4.95
CA LEU A 82 -7.16 2.35 -4.37
C LEU A 82 -8.28 2.82 -3.45
N GLY A 83 -7.95 3.17 -2.21
CA GLY A 83 -8.90 3.80 -1.30
C GLY A 83 -8.19 4.72 -0.33
N THR A 84 -8.72 5.92 -0.16
CA THR A 84 -8.14 6.93 0.73
C THR A 84 -9.23 7.66 1.49
N SER A 85 -8.89 8.23 2.63
CA SER A 85 -9.76 9.20 3.31
C SER A 85 -9.66 10.56 2.63
N PRO A 86 -10.70 11.41 2.70
CA PRO A 86 -10.63 12.76 2.18
C PRO A 86 -9.44 13.54 2.75
N GLN A 87 -8.70 14.21 1.89
CA GLN A 87 -7.56 15.04 2.28
C GLN A 87 -7.51 16.33 1.44
N GLN A 88 -6.89 17.37 1.97
CA GLN A 88 -6.84 18.69 1.32
C GLN A 88 -6.02 18.69 0.03
N GLU A 89 -4.95 17.86 -0.03
CA GLU A 89 -4.01 17.79 -1.16
C GLU A 89 -4.23 16.52 -1.99
N MET A 90 -5.51 16.25 -2.34
CA MET A 90 -5.87 15.02 -3.07
C MET A 90 -5.15 14.89 -4.41
N ASP A 91 -5.06 15.99 -5.18
CA ASP A 91 -4.38 15.98 -6.47
C ASP A 91 -2.89 15.63 -6.34
N GLU A 92 -2.21 16.19 -5.32
CA GLU A 92 -0.81 15.89 -5.05
C GLU A 92 -0.61 14.44 -4.57
N PHE A 93 -1.59 13.90 -3.85
CA PHE A 93 -1.58 12.52 -3.41
C PHE A 93 -1.75 11.55 -4.59
N LEU A 94 -2.67 11.85 -5.52
CA LEU A 94 -2.99 11.00 -6.67
C LEU A 94 -1.95 11.12 -7.80
N ALA A 95 -1.26 12.25 -7.94
CA ALA A 95 -0.34 12.49 -9.04
C ALA A 95 0.74 11.39 -9.22
N PRO A 96 1.44 10.90 -8.17
CA PRO A 96 2.40 9.80 -8.33
C PRO A 96 1.74 8.49 -8.77
N ILE A 97 0.50 8.23 -8.32
CA ILE A 97 -0.27 7.04 -8.69
C ILE A 97 -0.62 7.08 -10.18
N PHE A 98 -1.11 8.23 -10.65
CA PHE A 98 -1.44 8.40 -12.07
C PHE A 98 -0.20 8.30 -12.97
N ALA A 99 0.93 8.84 -12.54
CA ALA A 99 2.20 8.70 -13.26
C ALA A 99 2.67 7.21 -13.31
N LEU A 100 2.43 6.44 -12.24
CA LEU A 100 2.70 5.01 -12.23
C LEU A 100 1.80 4.26 -13.23
N ILE A 101 0.50 4.54 -13.20
CA ILE A 101 -0.50 3.92 -14.09
C ILE A 101 -0.21 4.25 -15.56
N GLU A 102 0.18 5.47 -15.87
CA GLU A 102 0.56 5.88 -17.23
C GLU A 102 1.78 5.12 -17.74
N LYS A 103 2.77 4.93 -16.88
CA LYS A 103 4.02 4.24 -17.24
C LYS A 103 3.89 2.72 -17.25
N TYR A 104 3.10 2.17 -16.35
CA TYR A 104 2.86 0.74 -16.17
C TYR A 104 1.35 0.50 -16.06
N PRO A 105 0.62 0.42 -17.19
CA PRO A 105 -0.83 0.29 -17.16
C PRO A 105 -1.28 -0.98 -16.43
N PRO A 106 -2.14 -0.88 -15.40
CA PRO A 106 -2.75 -2.04 -14.76
C PRO A 106 -3.84 -2.64 -15.65
N LEU A 107 -4.18 -3.91 -15.42
CA LEU A 107 -5.31 -4.56 -16.08
C LEU A 107 -6.64 -3.95 -15.66
N GLU A 108 -6.80 -3.75 -14.35
CA GLU A 108 -8.01 -3.16 -13.76
C GLU A 108 -7.64 -2.17 -12.65
N ILE A 109 -8.47 -1.15 -12.49
CA ILE A 109 -8.39 -0.20 -11.37
C ILE A 109 -9.78 -0.15 -10.73
N ILE A 110 -9.83 -0.41 -9.42
CA ILE A 110 -11.03 -0.25 -8.62
C ILE A 110 -10.73 0.74 -7.50
N THR A 111 -11.62 1.72 -7.32
CA THR A 111 -11.58 2.58 -6.14
C THR A 111 -12.59 2.09 -5.10
N THR A 112 -12.26 2.26 -3.80
CA THR A 112 -13.10 1.82 -2.70
C THR A 112 -13.01 2.75 -1.49
N GLU A 113 -13.93 2.60 -0.54
CA GLU A 113 -13.95 3.40 0.69
C GLU A 113 -13.32 2.61 1.85
N PRO A 114 -12.20 3.08 2.42
CA PRO A 114 -11.66 2.49 3.65
C PRO A 114 -12.69 2.48 4.77
N GLN A 115 -12.96 1.33 5.38
CA GLN A 115 -13.93 1.17 6.45
C GLN A 115 -13.26 1.11 7.83
N ASN A 116 -14.05 1.41 8.87
CA ASN A 116 -13.61 1.41 10.28
C ASN A 116 -12.51 2.44 10.58
N GLY A 117 -12.32 3.42 9.70
CA GLY A 117 -11.39 4.51 9.90
C GLY A 117 -11.94 5.62 10.80
N ARG A 118 -11.06 6.53 11.23
CA ARG A 118 -11.41 7.71 12.00
C ARG A 118 -12.29 8.70 11.20
N TYR A 119 -12.17 8.70 9.89
CA TYR A 119 -12.93 9.55 8.97
C TYR A 119 -13.64 8.69 7.94
N PRO A 120 -14.81 9.14 7.45
CA PRO A 120 -15.48 8.43 6.36
C PRO A 120 -14.56 8.37 5.13
N GLY A 121 -14.44 7.16 4.57
CA GLY A 121 -13.58 6.89 3.42
C GLY A 121 -14.24 7.26 2.09
N VAL A 122 -14.92 8.40 2.01
CA VAL A 122 -15.57 8.82 0.78
C VAL A 122 -14.53 9.31 -0.21
N VAL A 123 -14.25 8.50 -1.20
CA VAL A 123 -13.45 8.91 -2.37
C VAL A 123 -14.43 9.37 -3.45
N GLU A 124 -14.26 10.60 -3.94
CA GLU A 124 -15.03 11.01 -5.13
C GLU A 124 -14.70 10.07 -6.28
N PRO A 125 -15.75 9.52 -6.98
CA PRO A 125 -15.52 8.61 -8.09
C PRO A 125 -14.62 9.25 -9.15
N ILE A 126 -13.51 8.61 -9.47
CA ILE A 126 -12.63 9.07 -10.53
C ILE A 126 -13.27 8.69 -11.86
N LYS A 127 -13.47 9.66 -12.75
CA LYS A 127 -14.14 9.43 -14.03
C LYS A 127 -13.47 8.32 -14.84
N GLY A 128 -14.25 7.31 -15.17
CA GLY A 128 -13.78 6.15 -15.96
C GLY A 128 -13.13 5.03 -15.13
N ILE A 129 -13.09 5.17 -13.81
CA ILE A 129 -12.63 4.12 -12.89
C ILE A 129 -13.84 3.56 -12.14
N GLN A 130 -13.91 2.24 -12.03
CA GLN A 130 -14.95 1.56 -11.26
C GLN A 130 -14.80 1.90 -9.78
N HIS A 131 -15.92 2.26 -9.15
CA HIS A 131 -15.98 2.51 -7.71
C HIS A 131 -16.90 1.50 -7.03
N ILE A 132 -16.42 0.87 -5.96
CA ILE A 132 -17.16 -0.08 -5.13
C ILE A 132 -16.92 0.30 -3.68
N GLU A 133 -17.95 0.78 -2.98
CA GLU A 133 -17.84 1.30 -1.61
C GLU A 133 -17.21 0.30 -0.63
N ASN A 134 -17.65 -0.96 -0.67
CA ASN A 134 -17.19 -1.98 0.25
C ASN A 134 -15.85 -2.60 -0.19
N PRO A 135 -14.77 -2.51 0.61
CA PRO A 135 -13.44 -3.05 0.26
C PRO A 135 -13.42 -4.55 0.00
N GLU A 136 -14.22 -5.34 0.72
CA GLU A 136 -14.28 -6.79 0.55
C GLU A 136 -14.95 -7.15 -0.78
N ILE A 137 -16.01 -6.42 -1.15
CA ILE A 137 -16.66 -6.60 -2.44
C ILE A 137 -15.72 -6.11 -3.55
N ALA A 138 -15.04 -4.99 -3.34
CA ALA A 138 -14.11 -4.42 -4.31
C ALA A 138 -12.97 -5.39 -4.63
N ILE A 139 -12.34 -6.00 -3.62
CA ILE A 139 -11.23 -6.94 -3.84
C ILE A 139 -11.68 -8.23 -4.54
N GLN A 140 -12.93 -8.65 -4.33
CA GLN A 140 -13.51 -9.83 -4.99
C GLN A 140 -13.98 -9.55 -6.42
N SER A 141 -14.10 -8.28 -6.80
CA SER A 141 -14.67 -7.87 -8.09
C SER A 141 -13.65 -7.82 -9.23
N PHE A 142 -12.36 -8.01 -8.93
CA PHE A 142 -11.36 -8.15 -9.98
C PHE A 142 -11.66 -9.42 -10.81
N THR A 143 -11.83 -9.23 -12.12
CA THR A 143 -12.23 -10.29 -13.05
C THR A 143 -11.06 -10.84 -13.86
N GLU A 144 -10.04 -10.02 -14.07
CA GLU A 144 -8.85 -10.41 -14.79
C GLU A 144 -7.95 -11.30 -13.94
N GLN A 145 -7.28 -12.25 -14.58
CA GLN A 145 -6.27 -13.05 -13.91
C GLN A 145 -5.02 -12.22 -13.66
N ASN A 146 -4.87 -11.75 -12.44
CA ASN A 146 -3.76 -10.92 -12.00
C ASN A 146 -2.63 -11.76 -11.40
N ASP A 147 -1.38 -11.38 -11.67
CA ASP A 147 -0.22 -11.90 -10.96
C ASP A 147 -0.04 -11.15 -9.62
N LEU A 148 -0.54 -9.91 -9.55
CA LEU A 148 -0.46 -9.07 -8.36
C LEU A 148 -1.63 -8.08 -8.31
N ILE A 149 -2.25 -7.91 -7.15
CA ILE A 149 -3.12 -6.77 -6.84
C ILE A 149 -2.40 -5.87 -5.84
N VAL A 150 -2.15 -4.63 -6.24
CA VAL A 150 -1.61 -3.59 -5.36
C VAL A 150 -2.76 -2.93 -4.61
N VAL A 151 -2.68 -2.87 -3.29
CA VAL A 151 -3.66 -2.22 -2.40
C VAL A 151 -2.98 -1.05 -1.71
N THR A 152 -3.46 0.16 -1.96
CA THR A 152 -2.82 1.37 -1.40
C THR A 152 -3.78 2.52 -1.16
N GLY A 153 -3.28 3.55 -0.47
CA GLY A 153 -3.97 4.81 -0.22
C GLY A 153 -4.48 5.00 1.20
N SER A 154 -4.59 3.94 1.99
CA SER A 154 -5.05 4.03 3.37
C SER A 154 -4.58 2.86 4.23
N LEU A 155 -4.17 3.16 5.46
CA LEU A 155 -3.89 2.13 6.48
C LEU A 155 -5.15 1.32 6.80
N TYR A 156 -6.31 1.97 6.84
CA TYR A 156 -7.59 1.30 7.11
C TYR A 156 -7.99 0.37 5.96
N LEU A 157 -7.79 0.78 4.71
CA LEU A 157 -8.01 -0.09 3.56
C LEU A 157 -7.15 -1.36 3.66
N CYS A 158 -5.85 -1.20 3.89
CA CYS A 158 -4.95 -2.35 4.06
C CYS A 158 -5.41 -3.25 5.22
N GLY A 159 -5.88 -2.67 6.32
CA GLY A 159 -6.46 -3.40 7.45
C GLY A 159 -7.73 -4.17 7.07
N ASN A 160 -8.63 -3.58 6.27
CA ASN A 160 -9.82 -4.27 5.77
C ASN A 160 -9.43 -5.49 4.91
N ILE A 161 -8.44 -5.34 4.03
CA ILE A 161 -7.98 -6.45 3.19
C ILE A 161 -7.25 -7.52 4.01
N LEU A 162 -6.41 -7.15 4.98
CA LEU A 162 -5.79 -8.12 5.90
C LEU A 162 -6.85 -8.93 6.67
N SER A 163 -7.89 -8.27 7.16
CA SER A 163 -9.01 -8.94 7.84
C SER A 163 -9.77 -9.88 6.90
N TYR A 164 -10.04 -9.45 5.68
CA TYR A 164 -10.66 -10.28 4.63
C TYR A 164 -9.84 -11.54 4.34
N LEU A 165 -8.51 -11.41 4.28
CA LEU A 165 -7.59 -12.53 4.05
C LEU A 165 -7.37 -13.42 5.30
N GLY A 166 -8.00 -13.09 6.44
CA GLY A 166 -7.83 -13.81 7.71
C GLY A 166 -6.45 -13.58 8.35
N LEU A 167 -5.75 -12.53 7.97
CA LEU A 167 -4.44 -12.13 8.49
C LEU A 167 -4.64 -11.01 9.51
N ASN A 168 -4.95 -11.36 10.76
CA ASN A 168 -5.03 -10.39 11.83
C ASN A 168 -3.64 -9.96 12.29
N ALA A 169 -3.52 -8.72 12.80
CA ALA A 169 -2.27 -8.14 13.28
C ALA A 169 -1.57 -8.97 14.39
N ASP A 170 -2.30 -9.87 15.05
CA ASP A 170 -1.80 -10.75 16.10
C ASP A 170 -0.99 -11.95 15.58
N ILE A 171 -0.86 -12.10 14.25
CA ILE A 171 -0.16 -13.23 13.59
C ILE A 171 1.17 -12.78 12.95
N LEU A 172 1.51 -11.49 13.07
CA LEU A 172 2.69 -10.89 12.45
C LEU A 172 3.85 -10.70 13.42
#